data_36bd6d91f109b5288c29dc40a6888d35
#
_entry.id   36bd6d91f109b5288c29dc40a6888d35
#
_cell.length_a   1.000
_cell.length_b   1.000
_cell.length_c   1.000
_cell.angle_alpha   90.00
_cell.angle_beta   90.00
_cell.angle_gamma   90.00
#
_symmetry.space_group_name_H-M   'P 1'
#
loop_
_entity.id
_entity.type
_entity.pdbx_description
1 polymer ?
#
loop_
_entity_poly.entity_id
_entity_poly.type
_entity_poly.pdbx_seq_one_letter_code
_entity_poly.pdbx_strand_id
1 'polypeptide(L)'
;MILFIAVLVCQGCALFAVKEEKYAQELADDGMEAYLEGDYKGAIESFEKIKDWYPFSKYAMLAELKIADSHYKLKEYDDAVAAYEEFGNLHPLNDAIPYVIFQTGLCYFEQVGTPDRDQTTARKALDAFNRLIKQFPKDTYALKAGEYTNTCYKSLAESEFGIGLYYYKSKYYKAALKRFKAVLTNYPDVGVHQKAIQYIALCETTLSKQDKKSALH
;
A
#
# COMPACT_ATOMS: atom_id res chain seq x y z
N MET A 1 -57.18 19.73 9.54
CA MET A 1 -56.95 18.56 8.64
C MET A 1 -55.55 18.51 8.09
N ILE A 2 -54.93 19.63 7.69
CA ILE A 2 -53.55 19.70 7.14
C ILE A 2 -52.49 19.33 8.19
N LEU A 3 -52.63 19.75 9.44
CA LEU A 3 -51.66 19.44 10.52
C LEU A 3 -51.61 17.94 10.88
N PHE A 4 -52.72 17.21 10.74
CA PHE A 4 -52.79 15.77 11.03
C PHE A 4 -52.08 14.94 9.95
N ILE A 5 -52.10 15.40 8.68
CA ILE A 5 -51.42 14.74 7.55
C ILE A 5 -49.92 14.86 7.68
N ALA A 6 -49.37 16.02 8.14
CA ALA A 6 -47.94 16.25 8.33
C ALA A 6 -47.34 15.34 9.41
N VAL A 7 -48.06 15.04 10.50
CA VAL A 7 -47.61 14.16 11.58
C VAL A 7 -47.55 12.70 11.11
N LEU A 8 -48.47 12.26 10.27
CA LEU A 8 -48.51 10.90 9.71
C LEU A 8 -47.35 10.62 8.74
N VAL A 9 -46.93 11.63 7.95
CA VAL A 9 -45.80 11.50 7.02
C VAL A 9 -44.47 11.36 7.78
N CYS A 10 -44.25 12.11 8.87
CA CYS A 10 -43.07 11.99 9.71
C CYS A 10 -42.94 10.62 10.42
N GLN A 11 -44.02 10.04 10.83
CA GLN A 11 -44.00 8.70 11.46
C GLN A 11 -43.68 7.59 10.47
N GLY A 12 -44.13 7.69 9.19
CA GLY A 12 -43.82 6.74 8.14
C GLY A 12 -42.35 6.69 7.78
N CYS A 13 -41.69 7.84 7.72
CA CYS A 13 -40.23 7.93 7.43
C CYS A 13 -39.38 7.31 8.56
N ALA A 14 -39.76 7.54 9.83
CA ALA A 14 -39.04 6.99 10.97
C ALA A 14 -39.13 5.45 11.03
N LEU A 15 -40.31 4.88 10.77
CA LEU A 15 -40.52 3.43 10.75
C LEU A 15 -39.77 2.75 9.59
N PHE A 16 -39.67 3.42 8.44
CA PHE A 16 -38.92 2.92 7.29
C PHE A 16 -37.40 2.90 7.56
N ALA A 17 -36.85 3.99 8.09
CA ALA A 17 -35.45 4.08 8.48
C ALA A 17 -35.06 3.02 9.52
N VAL A 18 -35.89 2.76 10.54
CA VAL A 18 -35.63 1.70 11.54
C VAL A 18 -35.64 0.31 10.90
N LYS A 19 -36.51 0.06 9.91
CA LYS A 19 -36.55 -1.20 9.21
C LYS A 19 -35.32 -1.43 8.33
N GLU A 20 -34.87 -0.40 7.59
CA GLU A 20 -33.65 -0.46 6.80
C GLU A 20 -32.41 -0.72 7.67
N GLU A 21 -32.29 -0.05 8.81
CA GLU A 21 -31.18 -0.22 9.74
C GLU A 21 -31.14 -1.65 10.32
N LYS A 22 -32.30 -2.24 10.59
CA LYS A 22 -32.39 -3.64 11.04
C LYS A 22 -31.85 -4.61 9.98
N TYR A 23 -32.21 -4.46 8.72
CA TYR A 23 -31.72 -5.31 7.64
C TYR A 23 -30.23 -5.10 7.36
N ALA A 24 -29.73 -3.86 7.43
CA ALA A 24 -28.30 -3.57 7.32
C ALA A 24 -27.50 -4.22 8.47
N GLN A 25 -28.07 -4.28 9.66
CA GLN A 25 -27.46 -4.98 10.79
C GLN A 25 -27.38 -6.49 10.54
N GLU A 26 -28.47 -7.12 10.13
CA GLU A 26 -28.50 -8.55 9.83
C GLU A 26 -27.42 -8.92 8.79
N LEU A 27 -27.30 -8.14 7.72
CA LEU A 27 -26.26 -8.33 6.71
C LEU A 27 -24.84 -8.09 7.26
N ALA A 28 -24.67 -7.14 8.17
CA ALA A 28 -23.37 -6.89 8.79
C ALA A 28 -22.96 -8.04 9.73
N ASP A 29 -23.91 -8.60 10.47
CA ASP A 29 -23.68 -9.76 11.33
C ASP A 29 -23.32 -10.99 10.49
N ASP A 30 -24.09 -11.28 9.42
CA ASP A 30 -23.79 -12.38 8.47
C ASP A 30 -22.41 -12.21 7.81
N GLY A 31 -22.07 -10.99 7.35
CA GLY A 31 -20.79 -10.69 6.75
C GLY A 31 -19.62 -10.83 7.73
N MET A 32 -19.81 -10.43 8.98
CA MET A 32 -18.80 -10.60 10.03
C MET A 32 -18.62 -12.06 10.44
N GLU A 33 -19.68 -12.85 10.51
CA GLU A 33 -19.61 -14.29 10.77
C GLU A 33 -18.82 -14.97 9.66
N ALA A 34 -19.18 -14.76 8.39
CA ALA A 34 -18.45 -15.29 7.24
C ALA A 34 -16.96 -14.87 7.25
N TYR A 35 -16.66 -13.61 7.57
CA TYR A 35 -15.28 -13.10 7.67
C TYR A 35 -14.48 -13.85 8.76
N LEU A 36 -15.08 -14.07 9.94
CA LEU A 36 -14.43 -14.75 11.06
C LEU A 36 -14.22 -16.25 10.80
N GLU A 37 -15.11 -16.88 10.04
CA GLU A 37 -14.99 -18.27 9.60
C GLU A 37 -13.98 -18.45 8.45
N GLY A 38 -13.52 -17.34 7.85
CA GLY A 38 -12.59 -17.36 6.71
C GLY A 38 -13.27 -17.49 5.35
N ASP A 39 -14.59 -17.44 5.30
CA ASP A 39 -15.35 -17.31 4.06
C ASP A 39 -15.35 -15.84 3.60
N TYR A 40 -14.21 -15.39 3.12
CA TYR A 40 -14.03 -14.01 2.69
C TYR A 40 -14.88 -13.64 1.47
N LYS A 41 -15.26 -14.62 0.63
CA LYS A 41 -16.16 -14.38 -0.50
C LYS A 41 -17.58 -14.14 -0.04
N GLY A 42 -18.09 -14.97 0.86
CA GLY A 42 -19.39 -14.77 1.48
C GLY A 42 -19.47 -13.47 2.26
N ALA A 43 -18.37 -13.09 2.94
CA ALA A 43 -18.26 -11.80 3.60
C ALA A 43 -18.38 -10.62 2.61
N ILE A 44 -17.68 -10.66 1.48
CA ILE A 44 -17.78 -9.63 0.42
C ILE A 44 -19.23 -9.53 -0.06
N GLU A 45 -19.88 -10.64 -0.39
CA GLU A 45 -21.28 -10.63 -0.88
C GLU A 45 -22.25 -9.97 0.11
N SER A 46 -22.10 -10.23 1.41
CA SER A 46 -22.94 -9.63 2.45
C SER A 46 -22.65 -8.13 2.62
N PHE A 47 -21.39 -7.74 2.63
CA PHE A 47 -21.00 -6.34 2.76
C PHE A 47 -21.31 -5.51 1.51
N GLU A 48 -21.21 -6.06 0.31
CA GLU A 48 -21.64 -5.38 -0.93
C GLU A 48 -23.13 -5.08 -0.91
N LYS A 49 -23.97 -5.99 -0.41
CA LYS A 49 -25.39 -5.72 -0.24
C LYS A 49 -25.66 -4.53 0.69
N ILE A 50 -24.83 -4.33 1.73
CA ILE A 50 -24.97 -3.15 2.60
C ILE A 50 -24.59 -1.89 1.81
N LYS A 51 -23.46 -1.91 1.10
CA LYS A 51 -22.96 -0.79 0.30
C LYS A 51 -24.01 -0.38 -0.77
N ASP A 52 -24.65 -1.35 -1.42
CA ASP A 52 -25.57 -1.10 -2.51
C ASP A 52 -26.99 -0.73 -2.05
N TRP A 53 -27.51 -1.41 -1.03
CA TRP A 53 -28.90 -1.26 -0.62
C TRP A 53 -29.10 -0.32 0.55
N TYR A 54 -28.07 -0.16 1.40
CA TYR A 54 -28.13 0.63 2.63
C TYR A 54 -26.92 1.58 2.80
N PRO A 55 -26.58 2.37 1.76
CA PRO A 55 -25.34 3.19 1.75
C PRO A 55 -25.29 4.26 2.85
N PHE A 56 -26.45 4.61 3.43
CA PHE A 56 -26.55 5.60 4.50
C PHE A 56 -26.69 4.97 5.90
N SER A 57 -26.60 3.67 6.01
CA SER A 57 -26.63 3.00 7.31
C SER A 57 -25.32 3.22 8.07
N LYS A 58 -25.36 3.11 9.39
CA LYS A 58 -24.16 3.17 10.23
C LYS A 58 -23.17 2.02 9.93
N TYR A 59 -23.62 0.98 9.22
CA TYR A 59 -22.81 -0.18 8.84
C TYR A 59 -22.09 0.00 7.49
N ALA A 60 -22.41 1.02 6.70
CA ALA A 60 -21.84 1.22 5.37
C ALA A 60 -20.30 1.36 5.40
N MET A 61 -19.77 2.19 6.28
CA MET A 61 -18.31 2.35 6.42
C MET A 61 -17.62 1.06 6.90
N LEU A 62 -18.25 0.30 7.78
CA LEU A 62 -17.74 -1.02 8.18
C LEU A 62 -17.70 -1.97 6.99
N ALA A 63 -18.77 -2.02 6.20
CA ALA A 63 -18.88 -2.88 5.03
C ALA A 63 -17.78 -2.55 4.00
N GLU A 64 -17.57 -1.27 3.69
CA GLU A 64 -16.50 -0.84 2.77
C GLU A 64 -15.11 -1.31 3.23
N LEU A 65 -14.78 -1.14 4.51
CA LEU A 65 -13.51 -1.61 5.06
C LEU A 65 -13.41 -3.13 5.05
N LYS A 66 -14.48 -3.85 5.35
CA LYS A 66 -14.47 -5.31 5.39
C LYS A 66 -14.41 -5.95 4.01
N ILE A 67 -14.94 -5.32 2.98
CA ILE A 67 -14.72 -5.71 1.59
C ILE A 67 -13.22 -5.64 1.27
N ALA A 68 -12.56 -4.51 1.57
CA ALA A 68 -11.13 -4.35 1.34
C ALA A 68 -10.28 -5.36 2.14
N ASP A 69 -10.60 -5.57 3.43
CA ASP A 69 -9.97 -6.57 4.29
C ASP A 69 -10.11 -7.98 3.71
N SER A 70 -11.29 -8.31 3.18
CA SER A 70 -11.59 -9.63 2.61
C SER A 70 -10.80 -9.90 1.33
N HIS A 71 -10.70 -8.93 0.42
CA HIS A 71 -9.84 -9.01 -0.75
C HIS A 71 -8.37 -9.21 -0.35
N TYR A 72 -7.87 -8.48 0.67
CA TYR A 72 -6.53 -8.70 1.18
C TYR A 72 -6.33 -10.14 1.68
N LYS A 73 -7.29 -10.70 2.42
CA LYS A 73 -7.23 -12.09 2.91
C LYS A 73 -7.26 -13.12 1.79
N LEU A 74 -7.98 -12.85 0.71
CA LEU A 74 -8.00 -13.66 -0.51
C LEU A 74 -6.71 -13.50 -1.35
N LYS A 75 -5.81 -12.58 -0.97
CA LYS A 75 -4.61 -12.18 -1.72
C LYS A 75 -4.94 -11.53 -3.08
N GLU A 76 -6.12 -11.01 -3.22
CA GLU A 76 -6.58 -10.19 -4.35
C GLU A 76 -6.11 -8.75 -4.10
N TYR A 77 -4.78 -8.56 -4.13
CA TYR A 77 -4.14 -7.33 -3.62
C TYR A 77 -4.52 -6.08 -4.43
N ASP A 78 -4.74 -6.20 -5.73
CA ASP A 78 -5.12 -5.06 -6.57
C ASP A 78 -6.55 -4.61 -6.26
N ASP A 79 -7.47 -5.55 -6.03
CA ASP A 79 -8.85 -5.25 -5.62
C ASP A 79 -8.87 -4.66 -4.19
N ALA A 80 -8.06 -5.20 -3.29
CA ALA A 80 -7.92 -4.66 -1.95
C ALA A 80 -7.40 -3.21 -1.98
N VAL A 81 -6.38 -2.91 -2.80
CA VAL A 81 -5.87 -1.54 -2.98
C VAL A 81 -6.97 -0.62 -3.47
N ALA A 82 -7.72 -1.03 -4.50
CA ALA A 82 -8.81 -0.22 -5.05
C ALA A 82 -9.87 0.10 -3.98
N ALA A 83 -10.29 -0.91 -3.20
CA ALA A 83 -11.28 -0.73 -2.14
C ALA A 83 -10.77 0.16 -0.98
N TYR A 84 -9.50 -0.01 -0.54
CA TYR A 84 -8.91 0.87 0.48
C TYR A 84 -8.75 2.31 -0.01
N GLU A 85 -8.35 2.51 -1.27
CA GLU A 85 -8.21 3.87 -1.85
C GLU A 85 -9.59 4.52 -2.02
N GLU A 86 -10.62 3.76 -2.42
CA GLU A 86 -12.01 4.24 -2.46
C GLU A 86 -12.46 4.73 -1.09
N PHE A 87 -12.28 3.91 -0.04
CA PHE A 87 -12.60 4.29 1.34
C PHE A 87 -11.86 5.57 1.76
N GLY A 88 -10.56 5.64 1.49
CA GLY A 88 -9.75 6.82 1.84
C GLY A 88 -10.20 8.10 1.14
N ASN A 89 -10.71 7.99 -0.09
CA ASN A 89 -11.23 9.11 -0.86
C ASN A 89 -12.62 9.56 -0.37
N LEU A 90 -13.49 8.61 -0.01
CA LEU A 90 -14.83 8.88 0.47
C LEU A 90 -14.83 9.40 1.92
N HIS A 91 -13.92 8.92 2.76
CA HIS A 91 -13.89 9.19 4.20
C HIS A 91 -12.53 9.74 4.68
N PRO A 92 -12.01 10.85 4.12
CA PRO A 92 -10.63 11.33 4.35
C PRO A 92 -10.35 11.76 5.81
N LEU A 93 -11.38 12.01 6.61
CA LEU A 93 -11.28 12.41 8.02
C LEU A 93 -11.63 11.27 9.00
N ASN A 94 -11.84 10.05 8.50
CA ASN A 94 -12.16 8.92 9.34
C ASN A 94 -10.94 8.46 10.16
N ASP A 95 -11.16 8.06 11.41
CA ASP A 95 -10.09 7.57 12.30
C ASP A 95 -9.40 6.30 11.79
N ALA A 96 -10.02 5.56 10.87
CA ALA A 96 -9.43 4.39 10.22
C ALA A 96 -8.42 4.74 9.10
N ILE A 97 -8.23 6.00 8.73
CA ILE A 97 -7.31 6.39 7.64
C ILE A 97 -5.88 5.89 7.85
N PRO A 98 -5.26 5.95 9.04
CA PRO A 98 -3.94 5.36 9.26
C PRO A 98 -3.91 3.84 8.96
N TYR A 99 -4.94 3.10 9.37
CA TYR A 99 -5.10 1.69 9.05
C TYR A 99 -5.21 1.45 7.54
N VAL A 100 -6.06 2.22 6.85
CA VAL A 100 -6.28 2.11 5.40
C VAL A 100 -4.97 2.34 4.63
N ILE A 101 -4.20 3.39 4.96
CA ILE A 101 -2.91 3.66 4.32
C ILE A 101 -1.92 2.52 4.60
N PHE A 102 -1.91 1.99 5.82
CA PHE A 102 -1.04 0.87 6.19
C PHE A 102 -1.38 -0.38 5.39
N GLN A 103 -2.64 -0.74 5.28
CA GLN A 103 -3.10 -1.91 4.53
C GLN A 103 -2.85 -1.77 3.02
N THR A 104 -3.06 -0.57 2.45
CA THR A 104 -2.66 -0.28 1.07
C THR A 104 -1.16 -0.53 0.86
N GLY A 105 -0.33 -0.06 1.80
CA GLY A 105 1.11 -0.33 1.79
C GLY A 105 1.43 -1.82 1.87
N LEU A 106 0.73 -2.58 2.71
CA LEU A 106 0.89 -4.03 2.83
C LEU A 106 0.49 -4.76 1.55
N CYS A 107 -0.62 -4.37 0.90
CA CYS A 107 -1.02 -4.96 -0.38
C CYS A 107 0.08 -4.87 -1.44
N TYR A 108 0.76 -3.73 -1.54
CA TYR A 108 1.90 -3.57 -2.43
C TYR A 108 3.13 -4.34 -1.94
N PHE A 109 3.36 -4.38 -0.62
CA PHE A 109 4.50 -5.06 -0.01
C PHE A 109 4.46 -6.58 -0.24
N GLU A 110 3.31 -7.20 -0.12
CA GLU A 110 3.10 -8.63 -0.36
C GLU A 110 3.38 -9.05 -1.82
N GLN A 111 3.37 -8.08 -2.74
CA GLN A 111 3.68 -8.27 -4.15
C GLN A 111 5.15 -7.97 -4.50
N VAL A 112 5.98 -7.60 -3.52
CA VAL A 112 7.40 -7.30 -3.77
C VAL A 112 8.14 -8.58 -4.14
N GLY A 113 8.69 -8.59 -5.34
CA GLY A 113 9.51 -9.69 -5.84
C GLY A 113 10.98 -9.57 -5.44
N THR A 114 11.81 -10.43 -6.03
CA THR A 114 13.27 -10.39 -5.86
C THR A 114 13.87 -9.10 -6.49
N PRO A 115 15.04 -8.63 -6.03
CA PRO A 115 15.65 -7.38 -6.50
C PRO A 115 15.97 -7.32 -8.00
N ASP A 116 16.02 -8.45 -8.68
CA ASP A 116 16.26 -8.57 -10.13
C ASP A 116 14.99 -8.40 -10.99
N ARG A 117 13.82 -8.35 -10.34
CA ARG A 117 12.53 -8.12 -10.99
C ARG A 117 12.12 -6.66 -10.96
N ASP A 118 10.95 -6.37 -11.53
CA ASP A 118 10.35 -5.03 -11.45
C ASP A 118 10.14 -4.61 -9.98
N GLN A 119 10.56 -3.39 -9.68
CA GLN A 119 10.51 -2.81 -8.33
C GLN A 119 9.37 -1.81 -8.15
N THR A 120 8.38 -1.81 -9.03
CA THR A 120 7.25 -0.86 -8.97
C THR A 120 6.45 -1.05 -7.69
N THR A 121 6.15 -2.29 -7.30
CA THR A 121 5.41 -2.58 -6.07
C THR A 121 6.19 -2.20 -4.82
N ALA A 122 7.52 -2.42 -4.78
CA ALA A 122 8.36 -1.97 -3.68
C ALA A 122 8.36 -0.44 -3.51
N ARG A 123 8.37 0.33 -4.63
CA ARG A 123 8.24 1.80 -4.58
C ARG A 123 6.86 2.22 -4.07
N LYS A 124 5.77 1.63 -4.58
CA LYS A 124 4.41 1.94 -4.13
C LYS A 124 4.20 1.64 -2.65
N ALA A 125 4.72 0.50 -2.16
CA ALA A 125 4.69 0.16 -0.74
C ALA A 125 5.44 1.21 0.09
N LEU A 126 6.66 1.55 -0.31
CA LEU A 126 7.49 2.56 0.35
C LEU A 126 6.81 3.93 0.39
N ASP A 127 6.17 4.35 -0.70
CA ASP A 127 5.45 5.62 -0.79
C ASP A 127 4.24 5.65 0.16
N ALA A 128 3.46 4.54 0.23
CA ALA A 128 2.34 4.42 1.15
C ALA A 128 2.80 4.48 2.61
N PHE A 129 3.84 3.72 2.99
CA PHE A 129 4.37 3.72 4.34
C PHE A 129 4.99 5.07 4.73
N ASN A 130 5.75 5.72 3.85
CA ASN A 130 6.31 7.04 4.11
C ASN A 130 5.21 8.11 4.25
N ARG A 131 4.14 8.03 3.45
CA ARG A 131 2.96 8.89 3.59
C ARG A 131 2.33 8.72 4.97
N LEU A 132 2.14 7.48 5.42
CA LEU A 132 1.58 7.18 6.74
C LEU A 132 2.45 7.75 7.86
N ILE A 133 3.75 7.50 7.84
CA ILE A 133 4.70 7.97 8.85
C ILE A 133 4.72 9.51 8.90
N LYS A 134 4.65 10.17 7.75
CA LYS A 134 4.64 11.63 7.66
C LYS A 134 3.35 12.26 8.16
N GLN A 135 2.20 11.67 7.82
CA GLN A 135 0.89 12.23 8.15
C GLN A 135 0.46 11.91 9.59
N PHE A 136 0.81 10.72 10.08
CA PHE A 136 0.37 10.19 11.37
C PHE A 136 1.54 9.66 12.22
N PRO A 137 2.57 10.49 12.54
CA PRO A 137 3.84 10.01 13.11
C PRO A 137 3.72 9.35 14.49
N LYS A 138 2.61 9.57 15.20
CA LYS A 138 2.36 8.98 16.53
C LYS A 138 1.42 7.77 16.48
N ASP A 139 0.90 7.44 15.32
CA ASP A 139 -0.02 6.32 15.14
C ASP A 139 0.72 4.98 15.22
N THR A 140 0.05 3.95 15.77
CA THR A 140 0.62 2.62 15.91
C THR A 140 0.94 1.96 14.57
N TYR A 141 0.15 2.23 13.54
CA TYR A 141 0.40 1.76 12.17
C TYR A 141 1.62 2.44 11.55
N ALA A 142 1.87 3.73 11.85
CA ALA A 142 3.09 4.41 11.38
C ALA A 142 4.36 3.81 12.01
N LEU A 143 4.32 3.43 13.27
CA LEU A 143 5.44 2.72 13.92
C LEU A 143 5.72 1.37 13.25
N LYS A 144 4.66 0.58 12.97
CA LYS A 144 4.79 -0.68 12.24
C LYS A 144 5.30 -0.48 10.82
N ALA A 145 4.83 0.55 10.11
CA ALA A 145 5.26 0.86 8.75
C ALA A 145 6.78 1.08 8.66
N GLY A 146 7.42 1.62 9.70
CA GLY A 146 8.86 1.81 9.77
C GLY A 146 9.68 0.53 9.55
N GLU A 147 9.19 -0.62 9.99
CA GLU A 147 9.84 -1.92 9.79
C GLU A 147 9.79 -2.34 8.32
N TYR A 148 8.65 -2.14 7.66
CA TYR A 148 8.44 -2.48 6.25
C TYR A 148 9.24 -1.57 5.32
N THR A 149 9.42 -0.28 5.67
CA THR A 149 10.20 0.66 4.87
C THR A 149 11.64 0.19 4.70
N ASN A 150 12.28 -0.35 5.74
CA ASN A 150 13.64 -0.88 5.66
C ASN A 150 13.75 -2.03 4.64
N THR A 151 12.78 -2.93 4.60
CA THR A 151 12.75 -4.03 3.63
C THR A 151 12.55 -3.52 2.21
N CYS A 152 11.68 -2.53 2.00
CA CYS A 152 11.50 -1.89 0.70
C CYS A 152 12.79 -1.19 0.25
N TYR A 153 13.44 -0.41 1.12
CA TYR A 153 14.72 0.24 0.80
C TYR A 153 15.80 -0.79 0.45
N LYS A 154 15.87 -1.90 1.18
CA LYS A 154 16.82 -2.96 0.88
C LYS A 154 16.60 -3.55 -0.50
N SER A 155 15.37 -3.91 -0.86
CA SER A 155 15.03 -4.44 -2.19
C SER A 155 15.41 -3.45 -3.30
N LEU A 156 15.08 -2.18 -3.14
CA LEU A 156 15.38 -1.12 -4.11
C LEU A 156 16.88 -0.88 -4.25
N ALA A 157 17.64 -0.82 -3.15
CA ALA A 157 19.08 -0.63 -3.15
C ALA A 157 19.81 -1.83 -3.75
N GLU A 158 19.39 -3.06 -3.45
CA GLU A 158 19.92 -4.29 -4.04
C GLU A 158 19.65 -4.36 -5.55
N SER A 159 18.48 -3.94 -6.01
CA SER A 159 18.15 -3.84 -7.43
C SER A 159 19.06 -2.85 -8.15
N GLU A 160 19.21 -1.63 -7.62
CA GLU A 160 20.09 -0.61 -8.20
C GLU A 160 21.55 -1.07 -8.24
N PHE A 161 22.02 -1.74 -7.18
CA PHE A 161 23.34 -2.35 -7.13
C PHE A 161 23.50 -3.46 -8.18
N GLY A 162 22.48 -4.33 -8.35
CA GLY A 162 22.47 -5.39 -9.36
C GLY A 162 22.58 -4.86 -10.78
N ILE A 163 21.86 -3.76 -11.10
CA ILE A 163 21.99 -3.05 -12.38
C ILE A 163 23.42 -2.52 -12.54
N GLY A 164 24.02 -1.96 -11.49
CA GLY A 164 25.42 -1.52 -11.48
C GLY A 164 26.39 -2.65 -11.80
N LEU A 165 26.18 -3.83 -11.18
CA LEU A 165 27.00 -5.03 -11.46
C LEU A 165 26.89 -5.50 -12.89
N TYR A 166 25.69 -5.48 -13.45
CA TYR A 166 25.49 -5.82 -14.87
C TYR A 166 26.32 -4.92 -15.79
N TYR A 167 26.25 -3.60 -15.59
CA TYR A 167 27.05 -2.66 -16.37
C TYR A 167 28.55 -2.84 -16.14
N TYR A 168 28.97 -3.11 -14.90
CA TYR A 168 30.38 -3.36 -14.58
C TYR A 168 30.93 -4.59 -15.32
N LYS A 169 30.22 -5.71 -15.27
CA LYS A 169 30.57 -6.95 -15.98
C LYS A 169 30.59 -6.76 -17.50
N SER A 170 29.71 -5.92 -18.01
CA SER A 170 29.64 -5.55 -19.43
C SER A 170 30.71 -4.48 -19.82
N LYS A 171 31.60 -4.08 -18.90
CA LYS A 171 32.66 -3.09 -19.09
C LYS A 171 32.18 -1.65 -19.38
N TYR A 172 30.89 -1.36 -19.10
CA TYR A 172 30.33 0.00 -19.16
C TYR A 172 30.57 0.75 -17.85
N TYR A 173 31.85 1.03 -17.51
CA TYR A 173 32.24 1.50 -16.18
C TYR A 173 31.65 2.85 -15.80
N LYS A 174 31.43 3.78 -16.75
CA LYS A 174 30.75 5.05 -16.49
C LYS A 174 29.29 4.85 -16.06
N ALA A 175 28.57 3.94 -16.72
CA ALA A 175 27.20 3.60 -16.36
C ALA A 175 27.12 2.87 -15.01
N ALA A 176 28.02 1.91 -14.78
CA ALA A 176 28.15 1.21 -13.50
C ALA A 176 28.41 2.18 -12.34
N LEU A 177 29.36 3.10 -12.50
CA LEU A 177 29.70 4.12 -11.52
C LEU A 177 28.48 4.96 -11.12
N LYS A 178 27.66 5.38 -12.12
CA LYS A 178 26.42 6.13 -11.86
C LYS A 178 25.45 5.34 -11.00
N ARG A 179 25.25 4.04 -11.28
CA ARG A 179 24.36 3.17 -10.52
C ARG A 179 24.85 2.92 -9.10
N PHE A 180 26.13 2.63 -8.91
CA PHE A 180 26.70 2.46 -7.58
C PHE A 180 26.64 3.75 -6.73
N LYS A 181 26.87 4.92 -7.33
CA LYS A 181 26.69 6.20 -6.64
C LYS A 181 25.22 6.44 -6.27
N ALA A 182 24.26 6.06 -7.13
CA ALA A 182 22.84 6.15 -6.84
C ALA A 182 22.43 5.32 -5.60
N VAL A 183 23.07 4.16 -5.36
CA VAL A 183 22.84 3.38 -4.13
C VAL A 183 23.15 4.22 -2.89
N LEU A 184 24.24 4.98 -2.89
CA LEU A 184 24.66 5.78 -1.73
C LEU A 184 23.83 7.05 -1.54
N THR A 185 23.31 7.62 -2.65
CA THR A 185 22.62 8.92 -2.60
C THR A 185 21.11 8.78 -2.40
N ASN A 186 20.51 7.70 -2.90
CA ASN A 186 19.05 7.57 -2.96
C ASN A 186 18.47 6.66 -1.88
N TYR A 187 19.31 5.86 -1.23
CA TYR A 187 18.85 4.88 -0.24
C TYR A 187 19.65 5.02 1.06
N PRO A 188 19.01 4.78 2.24
CA PRO A 188 19.74 4.64 3.49
C PRO A 188 20.66 3.41 3.45
N ASP A 189 21.61 3.32 4.37
CA ASP A 189 22.45 2.13 4.47
C ASP A 189 21.65 0.94 5.01
N VAL A 190 21.24 0.10 4.08
CA VAL A 190 20.52 -1.16 4.33
C VAL A 190 21.44 -2.39 4.09
N GLY A 191 22.75 -2.20 4.25
CA GLY A 191 23.77 -3.25 4.12
C GLY A 191 24.35 -3.39 2.70
N VAL A 192 24.05 -2.46 1.77
CA VAL A 192 24.55 -2.48 0.38
C VAL A 192 25.64 -1.45 0.14
N HIS A 193 25.72 -0.41 0.97
CA HIS A 193 26.63 0.75 0.79
C HIS A 193 28.10 0.32 0.70
N GLN A 194 28.57 -0.53 1.60
CA GLN A 194 29.98 -0.97 1.60
C GLN A 194 30.38 -1.64 0.28
N LYS A 195 29.52 -2.47 -0.27
CA LYS A 195 29.76 -3.10 -1.59
C LYS A 195 29.76 -2.05 -2.70
N ALA A 196 28.81 -1.11 -2.68
CA ALA A 196 28.75 -0.04 -3.66
C ALA A 196 30.02 0.82 -3.65
N ILE A 197 30.57 1.19 -2.48
CA ILE A 197 31.81 1.93 -2.33
C ILE A 197 32.99 1.18 -2.98
N GLN A 198 33.09 -0.14 -2.74
CA GLN A 198 34.15 -0.96 -3.35
C GLN A 198 34.10 -0.92 -4.89
N TYR A 199 32.89 -1.08 -5.46
CA TYR A 199 32.72 -1.05 -6.91
C TYR A 199 32.89 0.36 -7.50
N ILE A 200 32.55 1.41 -6.77
CA ILE A 200 32.87 2.81 -7.15
C ILE A 200 34.38 2.96 -7.34
N ALA A 201 35.17 2.56 -6.34
CA ALA A 201 36.63 2.65 -6.41
C ALA A 201 37.23 1.85 -7.59
N LEU A 202 36.67 0.64 -7.84
CA LEU A 202 37.08 -0.18 -9.00
C LEU A 202 36.76 0.50 -10.35
N CYS A 203 35.57 1.10 -10.47
CA CYS A 203 35.17 1.82 -11.68
C CYS A 203 36.06 3.04 -11.91
N GLU A 204 36.29 3.87 -10.88
CA GLU A 204 37.12 5.09 -10.98
C GLU A 204 38.59 4.76 -11.35
N THR A 205 39.17 3.73 -10.72
CA THR A 205 40.50 3.25 -11.06
C THR A 205 40.61 2.79 -12.52
N THR A 206 39.60 2.06 -13.01
CA THR A 206 39.58 1.53 -14.37
C THR A 206 39.42 2.65 -15.39
N LEU A 207 38.55 3.61 -15.15
CA LEU A 207 38.35 4.79 -16.01
C LEU A 207 39.60 5.66 -16.09
N SER A 208 40.27 5.92 -14.96
CA SER A 208 41.53 6.67 -14.93
C SER A 208 42.66 6.01 -15.76
N LYS A 209 42.75 4.66 -15.74
CA LYS A 209 43.69 3.92 -16.57
C LYS A 209 43.34 4.02 -18.06
N GLN A 210 42.06 4.00 -18.44
CA GLN A 210 41.62 4.17 -19.82
C GLN A 210 41.94 5.57 -20.35
N ASP A 211 41.65 6.61 -19.55
CA ASP A 211 41.93 8.00 -19.94
C ASP A 211 43.42 8.25 -20.13
N LYS A 212 44.30 7.72 -19.24
CA LYS A 212 45.74 7.80 -19.41
C LYS A 212 46.23 7.10 -20.68
N LYS A 213 45.66 5.94 -21.01
CA LYS A 213 46.04 5.21 -22.24
C LYS A 213 45.59 5.95 -23.50
N SER A 214 44.41 6.58 -23.49
CA SER A 214 43.92 7.37 -24.64
C SER A 214 44.66 8.68 -24.83
N ALA A 215 45.29 9.22 -23.79
CA ALA A 215 46.13 10.45 -23.85
C ALA A 215 47.53 10.19 -24.37
N LEU A 216 47.98 8.92 -24.49
CA LEU A 216 49.33 8.52 -24.96
C LEU A 216 49.34 8.09 -26.44
N HIS A 217 48.16 8.10 -27.08
CA HIS A 217 47.97 7.82 -28.52
C HIS A 217 47.34 9.02 -29.21
#